data_6da5b978ad6a9bc91c1b58d5b8218fe0
#
_entry.id   6da5b978ad6a9bc91c1b58d5b8218fe0
#
_cell.length_a   1.000
_cell.length_b   1.000
_cell.length_c   1.000
_cell.angle_alpha   90.00
_cell.angle_beta   90.00
_cell.angle_gamma   90.00
#
_symmetry.space_group_name_H-M   'P 1'
#
loop_
_entity.id
_entity.type
_entity.pdbx_description
1 polymer ?
#
loop_
_entity_poly.entity_id
_entity_poly.type
_entity_poly.pdbx_seq_one_letter_code
_entity_poly.pdbx_strand_id
1 'polypeptide(L)'
;MEYVKLKDITTKITKGTTPSNIGDSFTDEGINYFRSEMLGKAKYLDKSSGMMFISESTHNKLKRSQIEADDILFSMAGIYLGKLAIVKDEDVPANTNQAVALIRFNKGVNIDYLYYFMVQKSFNAYVNCMSAQAAQPNINLKQIGNLQIVLSTDKQQKRIAGILSAYDNLIENNNKRIRLLEQMAENLYKEWFVRFRFPGYEDTEFEDGMPRGWVREKIGLHYNTCSGGTPSRTHEEYYTEGTIPWVKTGEIKDGIIIHTDECITEAGIKGSSAKLLPQGAVVMAMYGVNIGMLAYLDSEMTCNQACCVFNDKNEINSRHYLFHYLYSIRDYLLLIGFGAAQQNLSQDLIKKVKIVIPPAELIKEFDKQKEPLYQTIRALMMKNDKLIKQRDALLPRLMSGKLEV
;
A
#
# COMPACT_ATOMS: atom_id res chain seq x y z
N MET A 1 12.99 -33.35 -12.51
CA MET A 1 12.38 -32.68 -11.33
C MET A 1 12.52 -33.63 -10.14
N GLU A 2 13.07 -33.14 -9.05
CA GLU A 2 13.30 -33.89 -7.82
C GLU A 2 12.38 -33.33 -6.70
N TYR A 3 11.80 -34.24 -5.89
CA TYR A 3 11.00 -33.87 -4.73
C TYR A 3 11.88 -33.94 -3.49
N VAL A 4 12.02 -32.80 -2.81
CA VAL A 4 12.77 -32.69 -1.55
C VAL A 4 11.88 -32.13 -0.45
N LYS A 5 12.14 -32.46 0.79
CA LYS A 5 11.48 -31.79 1.93
C LYS A 5 12.21 -30.48 2.22
N LEU A 6 11.45 -29.45 2.62
CA LEU A 6 12.04 -28.15 2.92
C LEU A 6 13.16 -28.23 3.95
N LYS A 7 13.00 -29.08 4.98
CA LYS A 7 14.04 -29.30 6.00
C LYS A 7 15.37 -29.84 5.45
N ASP A 8 15.35 -30.55 4.30
CA ASP A 8 16.56 -31.19 3.76
C ASP A 8 17.44 -30.18 3.03
N ILE A 9 16.90 -29.01 2.67
CA ILE A 9 17.59 -27.92 1.98
C ILE A 9 17.77 -26.66 2.86
N THR A 10 17.49 -26.76 4.17
CA THR A 10 17.56 -25.64 5.12
C THR A 10 18.53 -25.90 6.24
N THR A 11 19.25 -24.86 6.67
CA THR A 11 20.10 -24.89 7.88
C THR A 11 19.30 -24.56 9.13
N LYS A 12 18.20 -23.80 8.99
CA LYS A 12 17.40 -23.37 10.14
C LYS A 12 15.95 -23.17 9.75
N ILE A 13 15.04 -23.75 10.55
CA ILE A 13 13.61 -23.42 10.54
C ILE A 13 13.22 -23.15 11.98
N THR A 14 12.86 -21.89 12.27
CA THR A 14 12.47 -21.44 13.61
C THR A 14 11.35 -20.43 13.51
N LYS A 15 10.86 -19.92 14.64
CA LYS A 15 9.89 -18.83 14.69
C LYS A 15 10.32 -17.76 15.66
N GLY A 16 9.79 -16.56 15.49
CA GLY A 16 10.08 -15.44 16.36
C GLY A 16 9.42 -15.54 17.75
N THR A 17 9.59 -14.49 18.51
CA THR A 17 9.02 -14.30 19.84
C THR A 17 8.71 -12.83 20.03
N THR A 18 7.50 -12.50 20.51
CA THR A 18 7.13 -11.13 20.82
C THR A 18 7.90 -10.65 22.05
N PRO A 19 8.44 -9.42 22.08
CA PRO A 19 9.20 -8.88 23.21
C PRO A 19 8.47 -9.01 24.55
N SER A 20 7.16 -8.77 24.60
CA SER A 20 6.36 -8.89 25.81
C SER A 20 6.38 -10.30 26.43
N ASN A 21 6.61 -11.36 25.64
CA ASN A 21 6.70 -12.74 26.14
C ASN A 21 8.00 -13.03 26.92
N ILE A 22 8.96 -12.10 26.87
CA ILE A 22 10.23 -12.17 27.60
C ILE A 22 10.39 -11.00 28.58
N GLY A 23 9.30 -10.25 28.84
CA GLY A 23 9.30 -9.10 29.75
C GLY A 23 9.91 -7.81 29.18
N ASP A 24 10.13 -7.75 27.85
CA ASP A 24 10.64 -6.57 27.15
C ASP A 24 9.52 -5.86 26.39
N SER A 25 9.80 -4.65 25.88
CA SER A 25 8.85 -3.83 25.12
C SER A 25 9.42 -3.43 23.76
N PHE A 26 8.54 -2.93 22.88
CA PHE A 26 8.96 -2.24 21.66
C PHE A 26 9.54 -0.85 21.98
N THR A 27 10.34 -0.35 21.06
CA THR A 27 10.99 0.96 21.12
C THR A 27 10.61 1.79 19.89
N ASP A 28 10.80 3.12 19.96
CA ASP A 28 10.51 4.02 18.84
C ASP A 28 11.55 3.90 17.73
N GLU A 29 12.77 3.47 18.07
CA GLU A 29 13.88 3.23 17.15
C GLU A 29 14.73 2.04 17.59
N GLY A 30 15.58 1.50 16.71
CA GLY A 30 16.50 0.42 17.02
C GLY A 30 16.53 -0.70 15.99
N ILE A 31 16.52 -1.95 16.45
CA ILE A 31 16.56 -3.15 15.60
C ILE A 31 15.19 -3.42 14.99
N ASN A 32 15.15 -3.65 13.70
CA ASN A 32 13.91 -3.94 12.96
C ASN A 32 13.15 -5.13 13.56
N TYR A 33 11.81 -5.02 13.59
CA TYR A 33 10.95 -6.10 14.04
C TYR A 33 9.80 -6.33 13.04
N PHE A 34 9.81 -7.48 12.36
CA PHE A 34 8.88 -7.79 11.28
C PHE A 34 7.67 -8.59 11.75
N ARG A 35 6.52 -8.34 11.12
CA ARG A 35 5.24 -8.98 11.43
C ARG A 35 4.61 -9.59 10.18
N SER A 36 3.64 -10.49 10.37
CA SER A 36 2.99 -11.24 9.29
C SER A 36 2.28 -10.36 8.24
N GLU A 37 1.76 -9.20 8.63
CA GLU A 37 1.12 -8.25 7.72
C GLU A 37 2.07 -7.60 6.70
N MET A 38 3.38 -7.71 6.94
CA MET A 38 4.42 -7.24 6.01
C MET A 38 4.74 -8.25 4.90
N LEU A 39 4.14 -9.45 4.96
CA LEU A 39 4.43 -10.57 4.06
C LEU A 39 3.39 -10.69 2.94
N GLY A 40 3.79 -11.16 1.77
CA GLY A 40 2.91 -11.63 0.70
C GLY A 40 2.31 -10.55 -0.21
N LYS A 41 2.67 -9.29 -0.04
CA LYS A 41 2.28 -8.22 -0.96
C LYS A 41 3.27 -8.03 -2.11
N ALA A 42 4.54 -8.35 -1.86
CA ALA A 42 5.63 -8.28 -2.83
C ALA A 42 6.64 -9.39 -2.53
N LYS A 43 7.67 -9.52 -3.37
CA LYS A 43 8.79 -10.45 -3.14
C LYS A 43 9.54 -10.14 -1.85
N TYR A 44 9.67 -8.87 -1.51
CA TYR A 44 10.35 -8.38 -0.32
C TYR A 44 9.34 -7.83 0.69
N LEU A 45 9.81 -7.52 1.89
CA LEU A 45 9.00 -7.00 2.98
C LEU A 45 8.29 -5.70 2.62
N ASP A 46 6.99 -5.64 2.83
CA ASP A 46 6.20 -4.42 2.70
C ASP A 46 6.24 -3.61 4.02
N LYS A 47 6.98 -2.52 4.00
CA LYS A 47 7.14 -1.63 5.15
C LYS A 47 6.03 -0.56 5.27
N SER A 48 5.05 -0.57 4.38
CA SER A 48 3.97 0.45 4.35
C SER A 48 3.03 0.38 5.55
N SER A 49 2.96 -0.78 6.24
CA SER A 49 2.15 -0.97 7.45
C SER A 49 2.78 -0.41 8.73
N GLY A 50 3.86 0.34 8.61
CA GLY A 50 4.65 0.88 9.71
C GLY A 50 5.71 -0.08 10.21
N MET A 51 6.83 0.49 10.66
CA MET A 51 7.93 -0.25 11.25
C MET A 51 7.76 -0.35 12.77
N MET A 52 8.22 -1.46 13.33
CA MET A 52 8.38 -1.62 14.77
C MET A 52 9.85 -1.91 15.06
N PHE A 53 10.29 -1.53 16.25
CA PHE A 53 11.67 -1.68 16.64
C PHE A 53 11.77 -2.31 18.03
N ILE A 54 12.92 -2.94 18.29
CA ILE A 54 13.29 -3.48 19.59
C ILE A 54 14.70 -3.01 19.95
N SER A 55 15.00 -3.00 21.25
CA SER A 55 16.34 -2.65 21.72
C SER A 55 17.37 -3.73 21.32
N GLU A 56 18.63 -3.34 21.24
CA GLU A 56 19.74 -4.27 21.02
C GLU A 56 19.80 -5.36 22.12
N SER A 57 19.51 -5.01 23.37
CA SER A 57 19.40 -5.97 24.47
C SER A 57 18.34 -7.04 24.20
N THR A 58 17.15 -6.63 23.75
CA THR A 58 16.05 -7.55 23.36
C THR A 58 16.47 -8.43 22.19
N HIS A 59 17.10 -7.85 21.17
CA HIS A 59 17.64 -8.59 20.00
C HIS A 59 18.62 -9.69 20.46
N ASN A 60 19.51 -9.35 21.38
CA ASN A 60 20.50 -10.28 21.93
C ASN A 60 19.87 -11.40 22.78
N LYS A 61 18.75 -11.15 23.47
CA LYS A 61 17.98 -12.19 24.16
C LYS A 61 17.27 -13.13 23.17
N LEU A 62 16.83 -12.61 22.02
CA LEU A 62 16.10 -13.33 20.98
C LEU A 62 17.00 -13.99 19.92
N LYS A 63 18.17 -14.49 20.30
CA LYS A 63 19.19 -15.09 19.40
C LYS A 63 18.63 -16.14 18.43
N ARG A 64 17.64 -16.95 18.89
CA ARG A 64 17.03 -17.98 18.07
C ARG A 64 16.36 -17.45 16.81
N SER A 65 15.78 -16.26 16.88
CA SER A 65 14.99 -15.64 15.81
C SER A 65 15.65 -14.42 15.18
N GLN A 66 16.96 -14.27 15.35
CA GLN A 66 17.73 -13.28 14.60
C GLN A 66 17.70 -13.63 13.12
N ILE A 67 17.29 -12.67 12.33
CA ILE A 67 17.08 -12.75 10.89
C ILE A 67 18.38 -12.35 10.19
N GLU A 68 18.72 -13.06 9.11
CA GLU A 68 19.82 -12.73 8.21
C GLU A 68 19.26 -12.41 6.80
N ALA A 69 20.07 -11.77 5.98
CA ALA A 69 19.74 -11.58 4.57
C ALA A 69 19.51 -12.94 3.88
N ASP A 70 18.65 -12.95 2.87
CA ASP A 70 18.22 -14.15 2.14
C ASP A 70 17.38 -15.15 2.95
N ASP A 71 17.08 -14.88 4.23
CA ASP A 71 16.06 -15.65 4.94
C ASP A 71 14.69 -15.45 4.27
N ILE A 72 13.90 -16.52 4.16
CA ILE A 72 12.49 -16.43 3.81
C ILE A 72 11.68 -16.37 5.11
N LEU A 73 10.92 -15.30 5.29
CA LEU A 73 9.90 -15.20 6.34
C LEU A 73 8.59 -15.77 5.81
N PHE A 74 7.96 -16.65 6.62
CA PHE A 74 6.76 -17.38 6.24
C PHE A 74 5.69 -17.22 7.32
N SER A 75 4.51 -16.74 6.95
CA SER A 75 3.40 -16.58 7.89
C SER A 75 2.77 -17.92 8.24
N MET A 76 2.70 -18.21 9.54
CA MET A 76 2.26 -19.51 10.08
C MET A 76 0.77 -19.55 10.40
N ALA A 77 0.06 -18.44 10.45
CA ALA A 77 -1.30 -18.39 10.99
C ALA A 77 -2.20 -17.32 10.39
N GLY A 78 -3.52 -17.52 10.53
CA GLY A 78 -4.56 -16.56 10.22
C GLY A 78 -4.71 -16.26 8.73
N ILE A 79 -5.23 -15.09 8.41
CA ILE A 79 -5.47 -14.62 7.02
C ILE A 79 -4.19 -14.47 6.19
N TYR A 80 -3.04 -14.45 6.86
CA TYR A 80 -1.72 -14.37 6.21
C TYR A 80 -1.04 -15.73 6.05
N LEU A 81 -1.70 -16.85 6.45
CA LEU A 81 -1.11 -18.19 6.35
C LEU A 81 -0.56 -18.48 4.95
N GLY A 82 0.70 -18.94 4.91
CA GLY A 82 1.39 -19.26 3.66
C GLY A 82 1.94 -18.06 2.89
N LYS A 83 1.71 -16.83 3.34
CA LYS A 83 2.35 -15.64 2.76
C LYS A 83 3.79 -15.56 3.20
N LEU A 84 4.64 -15.07 2.29
CA LEU A 84 6.10 -15.06 2.51
C LEU A 84 6.76 -13.83 1.88
N ALA A 85 7.97 -13.53 2.33
CA ALA A 85 8.85 -12.52 1.77
C ALA A 85 10.32 -12.90 1.97
N ILE A 86 11.19 -12.47 1.06
CA ILE A 86 12.65 -12.55 1.19
C ILE A 86 13.15 -11.32 1.97
N VAL A 87 14.11 -11.55 2.85
CA VAL A 87 14.78 -10.48 3.61
C VAL A 87 15.98 -9.98 2.84
N LYS A 88 16.15 -8.65 2.72
CA LYS A 88 17.29 -8.02 2.07
C LYS A 88 18.40 -7.68 3.08
N ASP A 89 19.62 -7.40 2.58
CA ASP A 89 20.72 -6.89 3.39
C ASP A 89 20.38 -5.60 4.15
N GLU A 90 19.59 -4.71 3.54
CA GLU A 90 19.15 -3.45 4.15
C GLU A 90 18.11 -3.62 5.28
N ASP A 91 17.56 -4.82 5.44
CA ASP A 91 16.52 -5.15 6.43
C ASP A 91 17.11 -5.64 7.75
N VAL A 92 18.36 -6.07 7.75
CA VAL A 92 19.04 -6.63 8.94
C VAL A 92 19.95 -5.60 9.60
N PRO A 93 20.15 -5.70 10.94
CA PRO A 93 19.65 -6.76 11.84
C PRO A 93 18.16 -6.67 12.13
N ALA A 94 17.52 -7.81 12.36
CA ALA A 94 16.08 -7.89 12.60
C ALA A 94 15.64 -9.12 13.41
N ASN A 95 14.41 -9.05 13.95
CA ASN A 95 13.69 -10.17 14.56
C ASN A 95 12.24 -10.22 14.06
N THR A 96 11.49 -11.23 14.48
CA THR A 96 10.08 -11.40 14.14
C THR A 96 9.27 -12.04 15.27
N ASN A 97 7.94 -12.07 15.12
CA ASN A 97 7.02 -12.61 16.12
C ASN A 97 6.80 -14.14 15.97
N GLN A 98 6.02 -14.72 16.89
CA GLN A 98 5.71 -16.16 16.91
C GLN A 98 4.80 -16.62 15.75
N ALA A 99 4.14 -15.72 15.05
CA ALA A 99 3.30 -16.04 13.89
C ALA A 99 4.07 -16.13 12.56
N VAL A 100 5.37 -15.84 12.61
CA VAL A 100 6.26 -15.86 11.43
C VAL A 100 7.37 -16.89 11.65
N ALA A 101 7.47 -17.85 10.72
CA ALA A 101 8.62 -18.74 10.64
C ALA A 101 9.74 -18.05 9.86
N LEU A 102 10.96 -18.27 10.33
CA LEU A 102 12.22 -17.93 9.67
C LEU A 102 12.78 -19.18 9.06
N ILE A 103 13.03 -19.16 7.75
CA ILE A 103 13.55 -20.28 6.95
C ILE A 103 14.87 -19.83 6.34
N ARG A 104 15.97 -20.42 6.80
CA ARG A 104 17.32 -20.18 6.28
C ARG A 104 17.79 -21.38 5.49
N PHE A 105 18.28 -21.15 4.31
CA PHE A 105 18.64 -22.21 3.38
C PHE A 105 20.11 -22.57 3.42
N ASN A 106 20.44 -23.76 2.93
CA ASN A 106 21.80 -24.20 2.73
C ASN A 106 22.50 -23.35 1.65
N LYS A 107 23.81 -23.19 1.75
CA LYS A 107 24.59 -22.49 0.72
C LYS A 107 24.38 -23.13 -0.66
N GLY A 108 24.21 -22.31 -1.68
CA GLY A 108 24.04 -22.76 -3.06
C GLY A 108 22.58 -23.02 -3.49
N VAL A 109 21.64 -22.97 -2.55
CA VAL A 109 20.21 -23.05 -2.88
C VAL A 109 19.77 -21.74 -3.55
N ASN A 110 18.99 -21.84 -4.61
CA ASN A 110 18.46 -20.66 -5.30
C ASN A 110 17.21 -20.14 -4.58
N ILE A 111 17.39 -19.12 -3.74
CA ILE A 111 16.34 -18.53 -2.89
C ILE A 111 15.22 -17.95 -3.74
N ASP A 112 15.55 -17.27 -4.83
CA ASP A 112 14.56 -16.68 -5.73
C ASP A 112 13.66 -17.75 -6.38
N TYR A 113 14.25 -18.86 -6.82
CA TYR A 113 13.48 -19.98 -7.36
C TYR A 113 12.53 -20.56 -6.31
N LEU A 114 13.02 -20.76 -5.09
CA LEU A 114 12.19 -21.27 -3.97
C LEU A 114 11.07 -20.30 -3.64
N TYR A 115 11.34 -19.01 -3.58
CA TYR A 115 10.31 -18.00 -3.41
C TYR A 115 9.21 -18.15 -4.46
N TYR A 116 9.58 -18.20 -5.76
CA TYR A 116 8.60 -18.35 -6.83
C TYR A 116 7.87 -19.70 -6.81
N PHE A 117 8.51 -20.76 -6.34
CA PHE A 117 7.83 -22.02 -6.09
C PHE A 117 6.77 -21.88 -4.99
N MET A 118 7.14 -21.26 -3.88
CA MET A 118 6.31 -21.18 -2.67
C MET A 118 5.17 -20.14 -2.77
N VAL A 119 5.25 -19.13 -3.64
CA VAL A 119 4.14 -18.16 -3.85
C VAL A 119 3.05 -18.66 -4.80
N GLN A 120 3.21 -19.79 -5.45
CA GLN A 120 2.18 -20.33 -6.33
C GLN A 120 0.88 -20.63 -5.58
N LYS A 121 -0.24 -20.41 -6.25
CA LYS A 121 -1.57 -20.72 -5.70
C LYS A 121 -1.71 -22.20 -5.29
N SER A 122 -1.11 -23.10 -6.07
CA SER A 122 -1.08 -24.54 -5.76
C SER A 122 -0.35 -24.86 -4.47
N PHE A 123 0.80 -24.21 -4.22
CA PHE A 123 1.55 -24.38 -2.98
C PHE A 123 0.79 -23.80 -1.79
N ASN A 124 0.19 -22.61 -1.95
CA ASN A 124 -0.65 -22.02 -0.90
C ASN A 124 -1.87 -22.90 -0.57
N ALA A 125 -2.53 -23.46 -1.58
CA ALA A 125 -3.62 -24.43 -1.38
C ALA A 125 -3.12 -25.68 -0.62
N TYR A 126 -1.96 -26.20 -0.95
CA TYR A 126 -1.34 -27.33 -0.25
C TYR A 126 -1.07 -27.00 1.23
N VAL A 127 -0.50 -25.84 1.54
CA VAL A 127 -0.30 -25.35 2.91
C VAL A 127 -1.62 -25.24 3.70
N ASN A 128 -2.64 -24.68 3.05
CA ASN A 128 -3.97 -24.52 3.65
C ASN A 128 -4.66 -25.88 3.94
N CYS A 129 -4.52 -26.85 3.03
CA CYS A 129 -5.02 -28.22 3.28
C CYS A 129 -4.38 -28.87 4.49
N MET A 130 -3.09 -28.63 4.77
CA MET A 130 -2.40 -29.16 5.93
C MET A 130 -2.89 -28.51 7.25
N SER A 131 -3.47 -27.34 7.19
CA SER A 131 -3.96 -26.57 8.35
C SER A 131 -5.47 -26.75 8.64
N ALA A 132 -6.22 -27.39 7.73
CA ALA A 132 -7.69 -27.42 7.72
C ALA A 132 -8.37 -28.16 8.90
N GLN A 133 -7.62 -28.72 9.84
CA GLN A 133 -8.16 -29.43 11.03
C GLN A 133 -8.36 -28.53 12.26
N ALA A 134 -8.03 -27.23 12.20
CA ALA A 134 -8.12 -26.30 13.32
C ALA A 134 -9.13 -25.18 13.05
N ALA A 135 -9.82 -24.69 14.09
CA ALA A 135 -10.77 -23.57 14.00
C ALA A 135 -10.12 -22.25 13.49
N GLN A 136 -8.80 -22.11 13.66
CA GLN A 136 -7.98 -21.09 12.98
C GLN A 136 -6.91 -21.78 12.15
N PRO A 137 -6.78 -21.45 10.85
CA PRO A 137 -5.72 -21.98 10.01
C PRO A 137 -4.35 -21.69 10.62
N ASN A 138 -3.60 -22.75 10.92
CA ASN A 138 -2.27 -22.66 11.53
C ASN A 138 -1.40 -23.84 11.08
N ILE A 139 -0.11 -23.58 10.84
CA ILE A 139 0.89 -24.57 10.50
C ILE A 139 2.06 -24.48 11.48
N ASN A 140 2.58 -25.63 11.95
CA ASN A 140 3.72 -25.65 12.87
C ASN A 140 5.06 -25.85 12.12
N LEU A 141 6.17 -25.64 12.83
CA LEU A 141 7.53 -25.73 12.25
C LEU A 141 7.84 -27.13 11.68
N LYS A 142 7.33 -28.21 12.30
CA LYS A 142 7.52 -29.57 11.81
C LYS A 142 6.78 -29.79 10.49
N GLN A 143 5.56 -29.26 10.35
CA GLN A 143 4.80 -29.29 9.12
C GLN A 143 5.50 -28.48 8.04
N ILE A 144 5.99 -27.26 8.36
CA ILE A 144 6.77 -26.43 7.42
C ILE A 144 8.01 -27.21 6.94
N GLY A 145 8.78 -27.81 7.82
CA GLY A 145 9.95 -28.60 7.44
C GLY A 145 9.65 -29.81 6.55
N ASN A 146 8.43 -30.34 6.61
CA ASN A 146 7.99 -31.47 5.79
C ASN A 146 7.28 -31.06 4.49
N LEU A 147 7.12 -29.75 4.22
CA LEU A 147 6.59 -29.29 2.93
C LEU A 147 7.47 -29.80 1.79
N GLN A 148 6.81 -30.33 0.78
CA GLN A 148 7.49 -30.84 -0.42
C GLN A 148 7.74 -29.73 -1.42
N ILE A 149 8.98 -29.62 -1.84
CA ILE A 149 9.47 -28.68 -2.85
C ILE A 149 9.88 -29.47 -4.08
N VAL A 150 9.53 -28.99 -5.26
CA VAL A 150 9.98 -29.55 -6.52
C VAL A 150 11.17 -28.74 -7.01
N LEU A 151 12.31 -29.37 -7.12
CA LEU A 151 13.52 -28.76 -7.68
C LEU A 151 13.70 -29.15 -9.15
N SER A 152 13.90 -28.15 -9.99
CA SER A 152 14.41 -28.30 -11.34
C SER A 152 15.94 -28.39 -11.33
N THR A 153 16.58 -28.58 -12.48
CA THR A 153 18.05 -28.49 -12.60
C THR A 153 18.52 -27.08 -12.24
N ASP A 154 19.71 -26.92 -11.70
CA ASP A 154 20.30 -25.62 -11.32
C ASP A 154 20.25 -24.60 -12.46
N LYS A 155 20.48 -25.05 -13.70
CA LYS A 155 20.38 -24.20 -14.88
C LYS A 155 18.97 -23.66 -15.07
N GLN A 156 17.96 -24.53 -14.96
CA GLN A 156 16.56 -24.12 -15.07
C GLN A 156 16.14 -23.21 -13.91
N GLN A 157 16.54 -23.55 -12.67
CA GLN A 157 16.26 -22.70 -11.51
C GLN A 157 16.79 -21.27 -11.72
N LYS A 158 18.05 -21.12 -12.14
CA LYS A 158 18.66 -19.82 -12.42
C LYS A 158 17.94 -19.05 -13.53
N ARG A 159 17.51 -19.72 -14.60
CA ARG A 159 16.80 -19.08 -15.72
C ARG A 159 15.39 -18.63 -15.30
N ILE A 160 14.62 -19.50 -14.64
CA ILE A 160 13.27 -19.18 -14.15
C ILE A 160 13.34 -18.03 -13.15
N ALA A 161 14.21 -18.13 -12.15
CA ALA A 161 14.42 -17.09 -11.15
C ALA A 161 14.83 -15.76 -11.79
N GLY A 162 15.77 -15.80 -12.75
CA GLY A 162 16.23 -14.60 -13.45
C GLY A 162 15.11 -13.88 -14.21
N ILE A 163 14.25 -14.64 -14.94
CA ILE A 163 13.11 -14.05 -15.66
C ILE A 163 12.12 -13.40 -14.69
N LEU A 164 11.68 -14.14 -13.67
CA LEU A 164 10.65 -13.65 -12.75
C LEU A 164 11.18 -12.52 -11.86
N SER A 165 12.44 -12.60 -11.40
CA SER A 165 13.07 -11.54 -10.61
C SER A 165 13.26 -10.25 -11.40
N ALA A 166 13.43 -10.31 -12.72
CA ALA A 166 13.49 -9.11 -13.55
C ALA A 166 12.18 -8.29 -13.48
N TYR A 167 11.02 -8.96 -13.45
CA TYR A 167 9.74 -8.29 -13.23
C TYR A 167 9.65 -7.65 -11.84
N ASP A 168 9.97 -8.40 -10.78
CA ASP A 168 9.87 -7.89 -9.42
C ASP A 168 10.87 -6.75 -9.18
N ASN A 169 12.08 -6.82 -9.72
CA ASN A 169 13.06 -5.75 -9.62
C ASN A 169 12.60 -4.47 -10.34
N LEU A 170 11.94 -4.60 -11.51
CA LEU A 170 11.34 -3.45 -12.19
C LEU A 170 10.19 -2.85 -11.39
N ILE A 171 9.31 -3.67 -10.84
CA ILE A 171 8.19 -3.23 -9.99
C ILE A 171 8.73 -2.49 -8.77
N GLU A 172 9.73 -3.06 -8.10
CA GLU A 172 10.35 -2.43 -6.93
C GLU A 172 11.01 -1.09 -7.27
N ASN A 173 11.77 -1.04 -8.36
CA ASN A 173 12.40 0.21 -8.82
C ASN A 173 11.33 1.28 -9.15
N ASN A 174 10.26 0.89 -9.85
CA ASN A 174 9.15 1.80 -10.11
C ASN A 174 8.50 2.30 -8.80
N ASN A 175 8.30 1.41 -7.81
CA ASN A 175 7.74 1.81 -6.51
C ASN A 175 8.68 2.77 -5.75
N LYS A 176 9.99 2.57 -5.81
CA LYS A 176 10.96 3.53 -5.26
C LYS A 176 10.86 4.90 -5.95
N ARG A 177 10.76 4.92 -7.28
CA ARG A 177 10.57 6.15 -8.06
C ARG A 177 9.26 6.86 -7.73
N ILE A 178 8.15 6.11 -7.58
CA ILE A 178 6.85 6.66 -7.18
C ILE A 178 6.99 7.39 -5.84
N ARG A 179 7.53 6.75 -4.82
CA ARG A 179 7.74 7.38 -3.49
C ARG A 179 8.58 8.65 -3.55
N LEU A 180 9.65 8.66 -4.33
CA LEU A 180 10.48 9.85 -4.51
C LEU A 180 9.72 10.99 -5.21
N LEU A 181 8.92 10.68 -6.24
CA LEU A 181 8.10 11.66 -6.93
C LEU A 181 6.99 12.23 -6.04
N GLU A 182 6.36 11.39 -5.22
CA GLU A 182 5.38 11.83 -4.22
C GLU A 182 6.03 12.76 -3.19
N GLN A 183 7.22 12.41 -2.70
CA GLN A 183 7.99 13.25 -1.78
C GLN A 183 8.43 14.57 -2.42
N MET A 184 8.85 14.56 -3.70
CA MET A 184 9.15 15.78 -4.44
C MET A 184 7.92 16.70 -4.55
N ALA A 185 6.75 16.11 -4.83
CA ALA A 185 5.50 16.82 -4.94
C ALA A 185 5.05 17.45 -3.61
N GLU A 186 5.20 16.70 -2.52
CA GLU A 186 4.91 17.19 -1.16
C GLU A 186 5.88 18.32 -0.75
N ASN A 187 7.18 18.15 -1.05
CA ASN A 187 8.17 19.17 -0.77
C ASN A 187 7.93 20.45 -1.56
N LEU A 188 7.57 20.34 -2.85
CA LEU A 188 7.21 21.50 -3.67
C LEU A 188 6.04 22.28 -3.03
N TYR A 189 4.99 21.58 -2.59
CA TYR A 189 3.87 22.20 -1.87
C TYR A 189 4.34 22.89 -0.58
N LYS A 190 5.16 22.22 0.22
CA LYS A 190 5.67 22.76 1.48
C LYS A 190 6.53 24.01 1.28
N GLU A 191 7.41 24.01 0.30
CA GLU A 191 8.25 25.18 -0.02
C GLU A 191 7.37 26.37 -0.41
N TRP A 192 6.40 26.18 -1.29
CA TRP A 192 5.62 27.29 -1.82
C TRP A 192 4.54 27.82 -0.86
N PHE A 193 3.81 26.92 -0.21
CA PHE A 193 2.57 27.28 0.51
C PHE A 193 2.65 27.16 2.03
N VAL A 194 3.68 26.50 2.54
CA VAL A 194 3.92 26.41 4.00
C VAL A 194 5.08 27.29 4.41
N ARG A 195 6.17 27.28 3.66
CA ARG A 195 7.37 28.07 3.91
C ARG A 195 7.37 29.41 3.15
N PHE A 196 6.40 29.61 2.28
CA PHE A 196 6.23 30.80 1.42
C PHE A 196 7.45 31.11 0.52
N ARG A 197 8.16 30.08 0.06
CA ARG A 197 9.29 30.18 -0.85
C ARG A 197 8.87 29.86 -2.29
N PHE A 198 7.87 30.57 -2.77
CA PHE A 198 7.37 30.48 -4.14
C PHE A 198 8.15 31.41 -5.08
N PRO A 199 8.08 31.25 -6.40
CA PRO A 199 8.74 32.17 -7.34
C PRO A 199 8.33 33.61 -7.11
N GLY A 200 9.31 34.51 -6.86
CA GLY A 200 9.06 35.93 -6.57
C GLY A 200 8.76 36.24 -5.09
N TYR A 201 8.93 35.30 -4.17
CA TYR A 201 8.66 35.53 -2.74
C TYR A 201 9.56 36.60 -2.10
N GLU A 202 10.75 36.83 -2.66
CA GLU A 202 11.75 37.79 -2.15
C GLU A 202 11.25 39.24 -2.24
N ASP A 203 10.41 39.53 -3.24
CA ASP A 203 9.81 40.85 -3.47
C ASP A 203 8.38 40.95 -2.88
N THR A 204 7.92 39.92 -2.16
CA THR A 204 6.57 39.86 -1.63
C THR A 204 6.52 40.43 -0.21
N GLU A 205 5.61 41.39 -0.01
CA GLU A 205 5.31 41.90 1.32
C GLU A 205 4.50 40.86 2.13
N PHE A 206 4.74 40.83 3.44
CA PHE A 206 4.00 39.97 4.36
C PHE A 206 3.14 40.81 5.29
N GLU A 207 1.91 40.35 5.50
CA GLU A 207 0.95 40.94 6.42
C GLU A 207 0.36 39.84 7.30
N ASP A 208 0.39 39.99 8.62
CA ASP A 208 -0.07 39.00 9.60
C ASP A 208 0.53 37.57 9.39
N GLY A 209 1.79 37.49 8.99
CA GLY A 209 2.50 36.22 8.79
C GLY A 209 2.13 35.47 7.51
N MET A 210 1.40 36.10 6.58
CA MET A 210 0.97 35.56 5.30
C MET A 210 1.37 36.53 4.17
N PRO A 211 1.72 36.05 2.95
CA PRO A 211 2.00 36.93 1.83
C PRO A 211 0.79 37.83 1.52
N ARG A 212 1.06 39.11 1.24
CA ARG A 212 0.01 40.09 0.91
C ARG A 212 -0.80 39.64 -0.30
N GLY A 213 -2.12 39.78 -0.20
CA GLY A 213 -3.06 39.39 -1.25
C GLY A 213 -3.50 37.93 -1.19
N TRP A 214 -2.93 37.11 -0.32
CA TRP A 214 -3.49 35.80 -0.04
C TRP A 214 -4.67 35.92 0.91
N VAL A 215 -5.70 35.11 0.69
CA VAL A 215 -6.92 35.14 1.51
C VAL A 215 -7.14 33.79 2.21
N ARG A 216 -7.77 33.84 3.38
CA ARG A 216 -8.11 32.63 4.13
C ARG A 216 -9.63 32.49 4.16
N GLU A 217 -10.15 31.54 3.41
CA GLU A 217 -11.57 31.32 3.19
C GLU A 217 -12.00 29.89 3.48
N LYS A 218 -13.31 29.62 3.55
CA LYS A 218 -13.83 28.28 3.77
C LYS A 218 -13.67 27.43 2.50
N ILE A 219 -13.25 26.16 2.65
CA ILE A 219 -13.14 25.20 1.53
C ILE A 219 -14.42 25.17 0.71
N GLY A 220 -15.59 25.18 1.35
CA GLY A 220 -16.89 25.14 0.69
C GLY A 220 -17.21 26.35 -0.19
N LEU A 221 -16.45 27.44 -0.16
CA LEU A 221 -16.57 28.55 -1.10
C LEU A 221 -15.89 28.25 -2.45
N HIS A 222 -14.83 27.46 -2.43
CA HIS A 222 -13.98 27.17 -3.59
C HIS A 222 -14.28 25.80 -4.19
N TYR A 223 -14.65 24.81 -3.38
CA TYR A 223 -14.87 23.44 -3.82
C TYR A 223 -16.28 22.97 -3.52
N ASN A 224 -16.91 22.31 -4.49
CA ASN A 224 -18.13 21.54 -4.26
C ASN A 224 -17.75 20.22 -3.63
N THR A 225 -18.53 19.76 -2.64
CA THR A 225 -18.37 18.43 -2.09
C THR A 225 -19.60 17.58 -2.35
N CYS A 226 -19.40 16.30 -2.61
CA CYS A 226 -20.46 15.31 -2.66
C CYS A 226 -20.00 14.01 -2.02
N SER A 227 -20.95 13.17 -1.64
CA SER A 227 -20.71 11.76 -1.32
C SER A 227 -21.20 10.89 -2.46
N GLY A 228 -20.68 9.69 -2.52
CA GLY A 228 -21.24 8.64 -3.34
C GLY A 228 -22.43 7.94 -2.68
N GLY A 229 -22.68 6.71 -3.11
CA GLY A 229 -23.74 5.85 -2.60
C GLY A 229 -23.34 4.38 -2.65
N THR A 230 -24.07 3.58 -1.87
CA THR A 230 -23.95 2.13 -1.88
C THR A 230 -25.21 1.55 -2.51
N PRO A 231 -25.15 1.00 -3.74
CA PRO A 231 -26.28 0.28 -4.31
C PRO A 231 -26.70 -0.88 -3.41
N SER A 232 -28.02 -1.20 -3.39
CA SER A 232 -28.50 -2.28 -2.55
C SER A 232 -27.94 -3.63 -2.99
N ARG A 233 -27.40 -4.40 -2.05
CA ARG A 233 -26.86 -5.75 -2.28
C ARG A 233 -27.96 -6.80 -2.61
N THR A 234 -29.23 -6.48 -2.40
CA THR A 234 -30.35 -7.34 -2.76
C THR A 234 -30.60 -7.37 -4.27
N HIS A 235 -30.02 -6.43 -5.01
CA HIS A 235 -30.10 -6.31 -6.47
C HIS A 235 -28.77 -6.74 -7.09
N GLU A 236 -28.66 -8.03 -7.44
CA GLU A 236 -27.42 -8.57 -8.03
C GLU A 236 -27.06 -7.87 -9.35
N GLU A 237 -28.04 -7.41 -10.11
CA GLU A 237 -27.87 -6.66 -11.36
C GLU A 237 -27.11 -5.33 -11.20
N TYR A 238 -27.00 -4.82 -9.97
CA TYR A 238 -26.22 -3.60 -9.70
C TYR A 238 -24.72 -3.85 -9.65
N TYR A 239 -24.30 -5.12 -9.50
CA TYR A 239 -22.90 -5.52 -9.32
C TYR A 239 -22.44 -6.51 -10.39
N THR A 240 -23.30 -7.44 -10.83
CA THR A 240 -22.96 -8.49 -11.79
C THR A 240 -22.56 -7.85 -13.11
N GLU A 241 -21.38 -8.23 -13.62
CA GLU A 241 -20.78 -7.67 -14.83
C GLU A 241 -20.57 -6.14 -14.80
N GLY A 242 -20.50 -5.56 -13.61
CA GLY A 242 -20.20 -4.14 -13.42
C GLY A 242 -18.86 -3.76 -14.03
N THR A 243 -18.82 -2.63 -14.74
CA THR A 243 -17.62 -2.10 -15.38
C THR A 243 -17.20 -0.75 -14.81
N ILE A 244 -18.06 -0.11 -14.03
CA ILE A 244 -17.81 1.22 -13.45
C ILE A 244 -17.15 1.02 -12.08
N PRO A 245 -15.89 1.46 -11.88
CA PRO A 245 -15.19 1.27 -10.63
C PRO A 245 -15.93 1.94 -9.46
N TRP A 246 -16.02 1.23 -8.33
CA TRP A 246 -16.72 1.69 -7.13
C TRP A 246 -15.79 1.72 -5.92
N VAL A 247 -15.32 2.91 -5.57
CA VAL A 247 -14.32 3.15 -4.51
C VAL A 247 -14.95 3.01 -3.13
N LYS A 248 -14.30 2.23 -2.28
CA LYS A 248 -14.59 2.13 -0.83
C LYS A 248 -13.49 2.82 -0.03
N THR A 249 -13.83 3.29 1.18
CA THR A 249 -12.85 3.99 2.05
C THR A 249 -11.57 3.20 2.31
N GLY A 250 -11.65 1.85 2.34
CA GLY A 250 -10.47 0.98 2.53
C GLY A 250 -9.45 1.05 1.39
N GLU A 251 -9.84 1.54 0.22
CA GLU A 251 -8.99 1.68 -0.97
C GLU A 251 -8.29 3.04 -1.05
N ILE A 252 -8.73 4.02 -0.25
CA ILE A 252 -8.14 5.36 -0.20
C ILE A 252 -6.89 5.33 0.69
N LYS A 253 -5.70 5.53 0.10
CA LYS A 253 -4.39 5.35 0.76
C LYS A 253 -3.34 6.37 0.33
N ASP A 254 -3.72 7.64 0.21
CA ASP A 254 -2.83 8.76 -0.15
C ASP A 254 -2.10 8.59 -1.48
N GLY A 255 -2.85 8.53 -2.57
CA GLY A 255 -2.24 8.33 -3.89
C GLY A 255 -3.24 8.43 -5.03
N ILE A 256 -3.07 7.58 -6.04
CA ILE A 256 -3.96 7.48 -7.19
C ILE A 256 -4.68 6.14 -7.15
N ILE A 257 -6.01 6.13 -7.24
CA ILE A 257 -6.80 4.91 -7.39
C ILE A 257 -6.93 4.61 -8.88
N ILE A 258 -6.24 3.55 -9.34
CA ILE A 258 -6.29 3.08 -10.72
C ILE A 258 -7.36 2.00 -10.89
N HIS A 259 -7.52 1.13 -9.88
CA HIS A 259 -8.48 0.02 -9.87
C HIS A 259 -9.19 -0.02 -8.53
N THR A 260 -10.39 -0.60 -8.54
CA THR A 260 -11.17 -0.91 -7.34
C THR A 260 -11.40 -2.42 -7.24
N ASP A 261 -11.60 -2.91 -6.01
CA ASP A 261 -11.92 -4.31 -5.77
C ASP A 261 -13.27 -4.71 -6.37
N GLU A 262 -14.20 -3.75 -6.44
CA GLU A 262 -15.55 -3.96 -6.96
C GLU A 262 -15.91 -2.90 -8.01
N CYS A 263 -16.76 -3.31 -8.94
CA CYS A 263 -17.38 -2.41 -9.90
C CYS A 263 -18.91 -2.49 -9.76
N ILE A 264 -19.60 -1.44 -10.22
CA ILE A 264 -21.06 -1.40 -10.33
C ILE A 264 -21.48 -1.22 -11.77
N THR A 265 -22.76 -1.48 -12.05
CA THR A 265 -23.37 -1.28 -13.36
C THR A 265 -24.02 0.10 -13.47
N GLU A 266 -24.40 0.51 -14.66
CA GLU A 266 -25.23 1.71 -14.85
C GLU A 266 -26.57 1.60 -14.12
N ALA A 267 -27.14 0.40 -14.02
CA ALA A 267 -28.36 0.14 -13.24
C ALA A 267 -28.11 0.44 -11.75
N GLY A 268 -26.92 0.07 -11.23
CA GLY A 268 -26.53 0.39 -9.87
C GLY A 268 -26.41 1.88 -9.61
N ILE A 269 -25.91 2.68 -10.57
CA ILE A 269 -25.90 4.15 -10.47
C ILE A 269 -27.34 4.68 -10.45
N LYS A 270 -28.17 4.28 -11.43
CA LYS A 270 -29.56 4.77 -11.58
C LYS A 270 -30.45 4.36 -10.40
N GLY A 271 -30.21 3.19 -9.82
CA GLY A 271 -30.99 2.63 -8.70
C GLY A 271 -30.49 3.01 -7.31
N SER A 272 -29.51 3.92 -7.19
CA SER A 272 -28.94 4.31 -5.91
C SER A 272 -28.56 5.80 -5.86
N SER A 273 -27.95 6.22 -4.75
CA SER A 273 -27.35 7.55 -4.61
C SER A 273 -25.92 7.63 -5.15
N ALA A 274 -25.38 6.56 -5.75
CA ALA A 274 -24.07 6.59 -6.37
C ALA A 274 -24.02 7.59 -7.53
N LYS A 275 -22.90 8.28 -7.67
CA LYS A 275 -22.69 9.31 -8.71
C LYS A 275 -21.44 8.99 -9.48
N LEU A 276 -21.47 9.20 -10.78
CA LEU A 276 -20.26 9.16 -11.60
C LEU A 276 -19.43 10.41 -11.30
N LEU A 277 -18.18 10.20 -10.97
CA LEU A 277 -17.22 11.20 -10.54
C LEU A 277 -16.17 11.36 -11.64
N PRO A 278 -15.72 12.59 -11.94
CA PRO A 278 -14.78 12.82 -13.03
C PRO A 278 -13.38 12.30 -12.70
N GLN A 279 -12.63 11.98 -13.75
CA GLN A 279 -11.20 11.72 -13.66
C GLN A 279 -10.46 12.88 -12.99
N GLY A 280 -9.53 12.56 -12.10
CA GLY A 280 -8.73 13.54 -11.36
C GLY A 280 -9.43 14.16 -10.14
N ALA A 281 -10.70 13.82 -9.87
CA ALA A 281 -11.35 14.25 -8.63
C ALA A 281 -10.55 13.79 -7.41
N VAL A 282 -10.50 14.63 -6.38
CA VAL A 282 -9.91 14.30 -5.08
C VAL A 282 -10.98 13.68 -4.21
N VAL A 283 -10.69 12.53 -3.63
CA VAL A 283 -11.58 11.83 -2.70
C VAL A 283 -10.92 11.66 -1.34
N MET A 284 -11.67 11.86 -0.27
CA MET A 284 -11.26 11.68 1.14
C MET A 284 -12.12 10.63 1.82
N ALA A 285 -11.53 9.75 2.57
CA ALA A 285 -12.24 8.85 3.47
C ALA A 285 -12.76 9.62 4.69
N MET A 286 -14.08 9.59 4.93
CA MET A 286 -14.69 10.26 6.09
C MET A 286 -14.81 9.36 7.31
N TYR A 287 -14.76 8.03 7.14
CA TYR A 287 -14.96 7.02 8.21
C TYR A 287 -13.94 5.88 8.10
N GLY A 288 -13.84 5.10 9.18
CA GLY A 288 -13.08 3.86 9.25
C GLY A 288 -11.58 4.08 9.50
N VAL A 289 -10.81 3.01 9.27
CA VAL A 289 -9.36 2.99 9.55
C VAL A 289 -8.55 3.96 8.69
N ASN A 290 -9.09 4.36 7.53
CA ASN A 290 -8.45 5.26 6.58
C ASN A 290 -9.01 6.70 6.67
N ILE A 291 -9.70 7.04 7.77
CA ILE A 291 -10.26 8.38 7.95
C ILE A 291 -9.21 9.48 7.69
N GLY A 292 -9.56 10.47 6.89
CA GLY A 292 -8.67 11.57 6.50
C GLY A 292 -7.67 11.24 5.40
N MET A 293 -7.56 9.97 4.95
CA MET A 293 -6.74 9.62 3.79
C MET A 293 -7.38 10.12 2.49
N LEU A 294 -6.53 10.42 1.52
CA LEU A 294 -6.89 11.07 0.26
C LEU A 294 -6.51 10.20 -0.95
N ALA A 295 -7.22 10.39 -2.06
CA ALA A 295 -6.77 9.86 -3.34
C ALA A 295 -7.25 10.71 -4.50
N TYR A 296 -6.54 10.59 -5.64
CA TYR A 296 -7.04 11.01 -6.95
C TYR A 296 -7.74 9.82 -7.63
N LEU A 297 -8.81 10.08 -8.34
CA LEU A 297 -9.45 9.10 -9.22
C LEU A 297 -8.75 9.07 -10.58
N ASP A 298 -8.25 7.90 -11.02
CA ASP A 298 -7.53 7.76 -12.29
C ASP A 298 -8.43 7.89 -13.54
N SER A 299 -9.68 7.49 -13.40
CA SER A 299 -10.70 7.53 -14.44
C SER A 299 -12.03 7.99 -13.86
N GLU A 300 -13.07 8.02 -14.69
CA GLU A 300 -14.42 8.15 -14.16
C GLU A 300 -14.75 6.95 -13.27
N MET A 301 -15.14 7.22 -12.03
CA MET A 301 -15.41 6.23 -11.00
C MET A 301 -16.63 6.63 -10.18
N THR A 302 -17.12 5.71 -9.36
CA THR A 302 -18.12 5.98 -8.32
C THR A 302 -17.49 5.72 -6.95
N CYS A 303 -18.14 6.14 -5.86
CA CYS A 303 -17.67 5.82 -4.51
C CYS A 303 -18.86 5.55 -3.57
N ASN A 304 -18.55 4.99 -2.41
CA ASN A 304 -19.55 4.77 -1.37
C ASN A 304 -19.88 6.09 -0.63
N GLN A 305 -20.92 6.06 0.22
CA GLN A 305 -21.37 7.23 1.00
C GLN A 305 -20.36 7.70 2.06
N ALA A 306 -19.37 6.88 2.39
CA ALA A 306 -18.34 7.19 3.38
C ALA A 306 -17.16 8.00 2.79
N CYS A 307 -17.24 8.36 1.52
CA CYS A 307 -16.27 9.18 0.81
C CYS A 307 -16.79 10.62 0.65
N CYS A 308 -15.91 11.59 0.87
CA CYS A 308 -16.11 12.98 0.46
C CYS A 308 -15.31 13.24 -0.81
N VAL A 309 -15.99 13.63 -1.86
CA VAL A 309 -15.38 13.96 -3.16
C VAL A 309 -15.39 15.46 -3.34
N PHE A 310 -14.28 16.00 -3.83
CA PHE A 310 -14.12 17.43 -4.09
C PHE A 310 -14.09 17.67 -5.59
N ASN A 311 -14.94 18.59 -6.03
CA ASN A 311 -15.00 19.05 -7.40
C ASN A 311 -14.76 20.56 -7.42
N ASP A 312 -14.01 21.04 -8.38
CA ASP A 312 -13.74 22.45 -8.54
C ASP A 312 -15.03 23.24 -8.84
N LYS A 313 -15.18 24.42 -8.24
CA LYS A 313 -16.25 25.37 -8.56
C LYS A 313 -15.86 26.32 -9.67
N ASN A 314 -14.57 26.63 -9.78
CA ASN A 314 -14.01 27.63 -10.69
C ASN A 314 -12.75 27.06 -11.34
N GLU A 315 -12.39 27.58 -12.51
CA GLU A 315 -11.16 27.21 -13.25
C GLU A 315 -9.85 27.59 -12.52
N ILE A 316 -9.94 28.38 -11.44
CA ILE A 316 -8.79 28.84 -10.63
C ILE A 316 -8.41 27.80 -9.58
N ASN A 317 -9.31 26.87 -9.27
CA ASN A 317 -9.09 25.87 -8.24
C ASN A 317 -8.18 24.74 -8.77
N SER A 318 -7.27 24.28 -7.91
CA SER A 318 -6.34 23.21 -8.24
C SER A 318 -6.63 21.98 -7.39
N ARG A 319 -6.85 20.85 -8.04
CA ARG A 319 -6.91 19.54 -7.39
C ARG A 319 -5.61 19.19 -6.69
N HIS A 320 -4.46 19.61 -7.24
CA HIS A 320 -3.15 19.32 -6.67
C HIS A 320 -2.89 20.15 -5.42
N TYR A 321 -3.24 21.44 -5.44
CA TYR A 321 -3.18 22.29 -4.29
C TYR A 321 -4.09 21.78 -3.16
N LEU A 322 -5.34 21.48 -3.49
CA LEU A 322 -6.32 20.95 -2.52
C LEU A 322 -5.83 19.65 -1.88
N PHE A 323 -5.36 18.70 -2.68
CA PHE A 323 -4.87 17.41 -2.17
C PHE A 323 -3.77 17.62 -1.13
N HIS A 324 -2.74 18.39 -1.46
CA HIS A 324 -1.63 18.64 -0.54
C HIS A 324 -2.04 19.49 0.66
N TYR A 325 -2.96 20.44 0.47
CA TYR A 325 -3.51 21.20 1.58
C TYR A 325 -4.23 20.29 2.58
N LEU A 326 -5.16 19.47 2.12
CA LEU A 326 -5.92 18.54 2.98
C LEU A 326 -4.98 17.51 3.63
N TYR A 327 -3.97 17.05 2.91
CA TYR A 327 -2.93 16.17 3.44
C TYR A 327 -2.17 16.85 4.60
N SER A 328 -1.78 18.10 4.43
CA SER A 328 -1.01 18.87 5.43
C SER A 328 -1.78 19.18 6.72
N ILE A 329 -3.10 19.25 6.63
CA ILE A 329 -3.98 19.56 7.80
C ILE A 329 -4.70 18.33 8.32
N ARG A 330 -4.30 17.12 7.93
CA ARG A 330 -4.99 15.87 8.33
C ARG A 330 -5.16 15.75 9.83
N ASP A 331 -4.10 15.96 10.60
CA ASP A 331 -4.14 15.84 12.06
C ASP A 331 -5.15 16.82 12.66
N TYR A 332 -5.22 18.02 12.12
CA TYR A 332 -6.24 19.01 12.52
C TYR A 332 -7.66 18.54 12.15
N LEU A 333 -7.86 17.96 10.95
CA LEU A 333 -9.15 17.39 10.54
C LEU A 333 -9.58 16.25 11.47
N LEU A 334 -8.67 15.37 11.82
CA LEU A 334 -8.92 14.29 12.76
C LEU A 334 -9.29 14.85 14.14
N LEU A 335 -8.56 15.84 14.63
CA LEU A 335 -8.82 16.47 15.94
C LEU A 335 -10.22 17.08 16.01
N ILE A 336 -10.67 17.81 15.00
CA ILE A 336 -12.01 18.41 14.96
C ILE A 336 -13.12 17.38 14.73
N GLY A 337 -12.79 16.24 14.11
CA GLY A 337 -13.69 15.09 13.95
C GLY A 337 -13.93 14.30 15.23
N PHE A 338 -13.02 14.38 16.21
CA PHE A 338 -13.11 13.68 17.52
C PHE A 338 -14.15 14.25 18.48
N GLY A 339 -14.72 15.45 18.21
CA GLY A 339 -15.69 16.10 19.10
C GLY A 339 -17.11 15.50 19.09
N ALA A 340 -17.39 14.48 18.27
CA ALA A 340 -18.65 13.75 18.19
C ALA A 340 -18.53 12.35 18.81
N ALA A 341 -19.64 11.75 19.24
CA ALA A 341 -19.69 10.42 19.87
C ALA A 341 -19.14 9.27 19.00
N GLN A 342 -18.89 9.50 17.71
CA GLN A 342 -18.14 8.65 16.79
C GLN A 342 -17.11 9.50 16.05
N GLN A 343 -15.90 8.95 15.85
CA GLN A 343 -14.80 9.57 15.11
C GLN A 343 -15.14 9.61 13.60
N ASN A 344 -15.84 10.65 13.17
CA ASN A 344 -16.27 10.79 11.78
C ASN A 344 -16.05 12.23 11.30
N LEU A 345 -15.50 12.33 10.09
CA LEU A 345 -15.53 13.58 9.34
C LEU A 345 -16.89 13.68 8.62
N SER A 346 -17.46 14.89 8.58
CA SER A 346 -18.65 15.16 7.76
C SER A 346 -18.32 16.18 6.67
N GLN A 347 -19.05 16.14 5.55
CA GLN A 347 -18.88 17.14 4.49
C GLN A 347 -19.07 18.56 5.01
N ASP A 348 -20.04 18.77 5.92
CA ASP A 348 -20.32 20.10 6.46
C ASP A 348 -19.21 20.61 7.37
N LEU A 349 -18.53 19.71 8.10
CA LEU A 349 -17.34 20.05 8.86
C LEU A 349 -16.19 20.42 7.93
N ILE A 350 -15.93 19.61 6.91
CA ILE A 350 -14.87 19.83 5.92
C ILE A 350 -15.08 21.16 5.18
N LYS A 351 -16.30 21.46 4.73
CA LYS A 351 -16.64 22.72 4.05
C LYS A 351 -16.36 23.96 4.89
N LYS A 352 -16.46 23.86 6.23
CA LYS A 352 -16.20 24.96 7.17
C LYS A 352 -14.72 25.20 7.46
N VAL A 353 -13.86 24.23 7.15
CA VAL A 353 -12.41 24.38 7.32
C VAL A 353 -11.92 25.50 6.42
N LYS A 354 -11.05 26.34 6.97
CA LYS A 354 -10.45 27.46 6.23
C LYS A 354 -9.27 26.95 5.41
N ILE A 355 -9.20 27.33 4.15
CA ILE A 355 -8.08 27.11 3.22
C ILE A 355 -7.46 28.47 2.87
N VAL A 356 -6.16 28.49 2.75
CA VAL A 356 -5.44 29.66 2.21
C VAL A 356 -5.54 29.61 0.70
N ILE A 357 -5.92 30.70 0.08
CA ILE A 357 -6.04 30.82 -1.39
C ILE A 357 -4.96 31.77 -1.87
N PRO A 358 -3.91 31.27 -2.52
CA PRO A 358 -2.89 32.07 -3.18
C PRO A 358 -3.47 32.75 -4.45
N PRO A 359 -2.73 33.71 -5.06
CA PRO A 359 -3.08 34.26 -6.35
C PRO A 359 -3.19 33.16 -7.43
N ALA A 360 -4.18 33.30 -8.33
CA ALA A 360 -4.48 32.30 -9.35
C ALA A 360 -3.27 31.93 -10.22
N GLU A 361 -2.44 32.89 -10.53
CA GLU A 361 -1.24 32.69 -11.36
C GLU A 361 -0.22 31.77 -10.66
N LEU A 362 -0.09 31.90 -9.34
CA LEU A 362 0.80 31.03 -8.55
C LEU A 362 0.27 29.60 -8.49
N ILE A 363 -1.04 29.42 -8.36
CA ILE A 363 -1.68 28.09 -8.42
C ILE A 363 -1.45 27.45 -9.80
N LYS A 364 -1.62 28.18 -10.87
CA LYS A 364 -1.36 27.68 -12.23
C LYS A 364 0.09 27.27 -12.45
N GLU A 365 1.04 28.07 -11.94
CA GLU A 365 2.46 27.73 -12.04
C GLU A 365 2.81 26.49 -11.19
N PHE A 366 2.22 26.35 -10.00
CA PHE A 366 2.33 25.15 -9.19
C PHE A 366 1.80 23.92 -9.92
N ASP A 367 0.62 23.99 -10.52
CA ASP A 367 0.02 22.89 -11.29
C ASP A 367 0.87 22.49 -12.49
N LYS A 368 1.47 23.46 -13.17
CA LYS A 368 2.39 23.21 -14.28
C LYS A 368 3.61 22.39 -13.87
N GLN A 369 4.11 22.58 -12.65
CA GLN A 369 5.20 21.77 -12.10
C GLN A 369 4.71 20.43 -11.52
N LYS A 370 3.53 20.41 -10.92
CA LYS A 370 2.98 19.24 -10.25
C LYS A 370 2.38 18.21 -11.22
N GLU A 371 1.72 18.65 -12.29
CA GLU A 371 1.05 17.76 -13.25
C GLU A 371 2.01 16.73 -13.89
N PRO A 372 3.25 17.09 -14.34
CA PRO A 372 4.20 16.10 -14.86
C PRO A 372 4.60 15.03 -13.84
N LEU A 373 4.72 15.39 -12.54
CA LEU A 373 5.00 14.44 -11.47
C LEU A 373 3.84 13.46 -11.31
N TYR A 374 2.60 13.98 -11.25
CA TYR A 374 1.38 13.17 -11.18
C TYR A 374 1.27 12.19 -12.36
N GLN A 375 1.46 12.67 -13.60
CA GLN A 375 1.39 11.82 -14.79
C GLN A 375 2.49 10.75 -14.80
N THR A 376 3.68 11.08 -14.31
CA THR A 376 4.78 10.10 -14.19
C THR A 376 4.45 9.03 -13.16
N ILE A 377 3.94 9.40 -11.98
CA ILE A 377 3.49 8.46 -10.94
C ILE A 377 2.42 7.53 -11.52
N ARG A 378 1.39 8.10 -12.14
CA ARG A 378 0.31 7.38 -12.80
C ARG A 378 0.83 6.35 -13.81
N ALA A 379 1.72 6.77 -14.69
CA ALA A 379 2.30 5.89 -15.72
C ALA A 379 3.11 4.73 -15.10
N LEU A 380 3.88 5.00 -14.03
CA LEU A 380 4.63 3.97 -13.31
C LEU A 380 3.71 2.97 -12.62
N MET A 381 2.62 3.42 -12.00
CA MET A 381 1.62 2.55 -11.38
C MET A 381 0.94 1.64 -12.42
N MET A 382 0.50 2.20 -13.55
CA MET A 382 -0.08 1.42 -14.65
C MET A 382 0.92 0.42 -15.24
N LYS A 383 2.19 0.80 -15.32
CA LYS A 383 3.26 -0.12 -15.76
C LYS A 383 3.45 -1.27 -14.78
N ASN A 384 3.43 -0.99 -13.48
CA ASN A 384 3.53 -2.02 -12.45
C ASN A 384 2.36 -3.01 -12.52
N ASP A 385 1.14 -2.53 -12.72
CA ASP A 385 -0.04 -3.41 -12.89
C ASP A 385 0.15 -4.40 -14.07
N LYS A 386 0.64 -3.89 -15.22
CA LYS A 386 0.95 -4.74 -16.37
C LYS A 386 2.07 -5.74 -16.06
N LEU A 387 3.14 -5.31 -15.40
CA LEU A 387 4.26 -6.18 -15.02
C LEU A 387 3.81 -7.29 -14.06
N ILE A 388 2.98 -6.98 -13.08
CA ILE A 388 2.39 -7.96 -12.15
C ILE A 388 1.56 -8.99 -12.91
N LYS A 389 0.65 -8.55 -13.79
CA LYS A 389 -0.19 -9.45 -14.60
C LYS A 389 0.65 -10.38 -15.50
N GLN A 390 1.69 -9.84 -16.13
CA GLN A 390 2.61 -10.63 -16.97
C GLN A 390 3.39 -11.65 -16.14
N ARG A 391 4.01 -11.25 -15.03
CA ARG A 391 4.71 -12.14 -14.10
C ARG A 391 3.80 -13.26 -13.62
N ASP A 392 2.60 -12.93 -13.16
CA ASP A 392 1.65 -13.89 -12.59
C ASP A 392 1.10 -14.86 -13.63
N ALA A 393 1.03 -14.47 -14.91
CA ALA A 393 0.70 -15.35 -16.03
C ALA A 393 1.87 -16.27 -16.41
N LEU A 394 3.11 -15.80 -16.31
CA LEU A 394 4.32 -16.58 -16.61
C LEU A 394 4.69 -17.58 -15.51
N LEU A 395 4.51 -17.19 -14.25
CA LEU A 395 4.93 -17.99 -13.09
C LEU A 395 4.47 -19.46 -13.15
N PRO A 396 3.19 -19.80 -13.28
CA PRO A 396 2.77 -21.21 -13.30
C PRO A 396 3.26 -21.96 -14.53
N ARG A 397 3.47 -21.30 -15.66
CA ARG A 397 3.93 -21.92 -16.92
C ARG A 397 5.41 -22.27 -16.87
N LEU A 398 6.23 -21.37 -16.29
CA LEU A 398 7.66 -21.59 -16.08
C LEU A 398 7.90 -22.68 -15.02
N MET A 399 7.19 -22.59 -13.89
CA MET A 399 7.37 -23.54 -12.79
C MET A 399 6.88 -24.95 -13.11
N SER A 400 5.88 -25.10 -13.99
CA SER A 400 5.40 -26.43 -14.44
C SER A 400 6.20 -27.02 -15.61
N GLY A 401 7.14 -26.27 -16.21
CA GLY A 401 7.87 -26.67 -17.42
C GLY A 401 7.03 -26.63 -18.71
N LYS A 402 5.80 -26.06 -18.66
CA LYS A 402 4.99 -25.83 -19.88
C LYS A 402 5.57 -24.76 -20.80
N LEU A 403 6.42 -23.92 -20.26
CA LEU A 403 7.25 -22.97 -21.00
C LEU A 403 8.70 -23.31 -20.70
N GLU A 404 9.40 -23.84 -21.73
CA GLU A 404 10.82 -24.15 -21.62
C GLU A 404 11.69 -22.90 -21.69
N VAL A 405 12.74 -22.85 -20.84
CA VAL A 405 13.67 -21.72 -20.74
C VAL A 405 15.11 -22.23 -20.56
#